data_2fc07bdcc3a1ac1e8bb60f7c63f324e6
#
_entry.id   2fc07bdcc3a1ac1e8bb60f7c63f324e6
#
_cell.length_a   1.000
_cell.length_b   1.000
_cell.length_c   1.000
_cell.angle_alpha   90.00
_cell.angle_beta   90.00
_cell.angle_gamma   90.00
#
_symmetry.space_group_name_H-M   'P 1'
#
loop_
_entity.id
_entity.type
_entity.pdbx_description
1 polymer ?
#
loop_
_entity_poly.entity_id
_entity_poly.type
_entity_poly.pdbx_seq_one_letter_code
_entity_poly.pdbx_strand_id
1 'polypeptide(L)'
;MAHSLRVACIMDATKPHILVVDDEMGPRESLKMILNPYYTVHVAERGGQAIEMLGKFPVDLVTLDLKMPGLTGINVLEKLKEYDPDIEAIIITGYGSLDTAIEGLRLGAFDYISKPFDVNHILSLVRRGLERRGAKTRLRQVKADFLSNVSHELRTPLSVVVGFVYLLLNQVIGKLSEEQQKVLETVYRNSEELLELIDNVLWMTSLNAGDAAATIEKFDGREVVRETVKRYERILREKGLGLSVEIDDAGMSIISDRSKVERIFQNVFNNAIKFTSQGEIRVSAHPTADRSSIEFEVTDTGIGIEKNKMDSIFEPFQQVDTSSHRAFSGLGLGLTIARRMAELIGGTLNISSQAGKGTRVLMIFPSQASVAAPLVTEQRKYG
;
A
#
# COMPACT_ATOMS: atom_id res chain seq x y z
N MET A 1 27.38 24.49 34.58
CA MET A 1 28.09 23.54 33.72
C MET A 1 27.30 22.25 33.37
N ALA A 2 26.11 22.01 33.90
CA ALA A 2 25.34 20.77 33.64
C ALA A 2 24.31 20.89 32.49
N HIS A 3 24.12 22.08 31.94
CA HIS A 3 23.15 22.32 30.87
C HIS A 3 23.76 22.21 29.45
N SER A 4 25.09 22.29 29.35
CA SER A 4 25.82 22.21 28.05
C SER A 4 26.10 20.77 27.60
N LEU A 5 26.03 19.79 28.50
CA LEU A 5 26.27 18.36 28.18
C LEU A 5 25.02 17.60 27.76
N ARG A 6 23.82 18.16 27.95
CA ARG A 6 22.56 17.54 27.49
C ARG A 6 22.19 17.83 26.02
N VAL A 7 22.80 18.83 25.41
CA VAL A 7 22.57 19.18 23.99
C VAL A 7 23.44 18.34 23.04
N ALA A 8 24.56 17.78 23.50
CA ALA A 8 25.47 16.98 22.69
C ALA A 8 25.05 15.50 22.52
N CYS A 9 24.05 15.03 23.28
CA CYS A 9 23.65 13.60 23.27
C CYS A 9 22.37 13.33 22.44
N ILE A 10 21.83 14.33 21.71
CA ILE A 10 20.65 14.19 20.85
C ILE A 10 21.02 14.22 19.33
N MET A 11 22.30 14.24 18.99
CA MET A 11 22.78 14.30 17.61
C MET A 11 23.43 13.00 17.12
N ASP A 12 22.81 11.84 17.41
CA ASP A 12 23.05 10.62 16.62
C ASP A 12 21.83 10.30 15.75
N ALA A 13 21.25 11.35 15.16
CA ALA A 13 20.38 11.20 14.02
C ALA A 13 21.26 10.73 12.87
N THR A 14 21.04 9.54 12.36
CA THR A 14 21.70 9.00 11.17
C THR A 14 21.74 10.08 10.09
N LYS A 15 22.97 10.41 9.61
CA LYS A 15 23.16 11.45 8.57
C LYS A 15 22.29 11.11 7.36
N PRO A 16 21.62 12.11 6.74
CA PRO A 16 20.87 11.87 5.51
C PRO A 16 21.72 11.20 4.43
N HIS A 17 21.11 10.30 3.67
CA HIS A 17 21.76 9.54 2.62
C HIS A 17 21.57 10.22 1.28
N ILE A 18 22.68 10.54 0.60
CA ILE A 18 22.69 11.16 -0.71
C ILE A 18 23.30 10.19 -1.71
N LEU A 19 22.62 9.98 -2.83
CA LEU A 19 23.13 9.21 -3.94
C LEU A 19 23.62 10.18 -5.06
N VAL A 20 24.89 10.10 -5.39
CA VAL A 20 25.50 10.86 -6.48
C VAL A 20 25.58 9.96 -7.71
N VAL A 21 24.93 10.35 -8.81
CA VAL A 21 24.87 9.58 -10.05
C VAL A 21 25.48 10.42 -11.17
N ASP A 22 26.65 10.01 -11.63
CA ASP A 22 27.40 10.72 -12.70
C ASP A 22 28.38 9.73 -13.33
N ASP A 23 28.44 9.62 -14.65
CA ASP A 23 29.37 8.72 -15.34
C ASP A 23 30.80 9.28 -15.40
N GLU A 24 30.96 10.60 -15.28
CA GLU A 24 32.25 11.24 -15.22
C GLU A 24 32.86 11.16 -13.81
N MET A 25 34.06 10.60 -13.70
CA MET A 25 34.76 10.43 -12.41
C MET A 25 35.00 11.78 -11.70
N GLY A 26 35.38 12.82 -12.45
CA GLY A 26 35.75 14.13 -11.89
C GLY A 26 34.59 14.79 -11.09
N PRO A 27 33.46 15.07 -11.73
CA PRO A 27 32.28 15.60 -11.04
C PRO A 27 31.78 14.71 -9.92
N ARG A 28 31.74 13.39 -10.11
CA ARG A 28 31.29 12.41 -9.13
C ARG A 28 32.10 12.45 -7.83
N GLU A 29 33.45 12.38 -7.95
CA GLU A 29 34.33 12.44 -6.77
C GLU A 29 34.32 13.85 -6.14
N SER A 30 34.21 14.92 -6.93
CA SER A 30 34.10 16.29 -6.42
C SER A 30 32.85 16.45 -5.55
N LEU A 31 31.68 15.98 -6.03
CA LEU A 31 30.43 16.00 -5.24
C LEU A 31 30.55 15.15 -3.98
N LYS A 32 31.13 13.96 -4.07
CA LYS A 32 31.37 13.11 -2.92
C LYS A 32 32.24 13.81 -1.87
N MET A 33 33.32 14.45 -2.25
CA MET A 33 34.19 15.20 -1.35
C MET A 33 33.47 16.38 -0.70
N ILE A 34 32.64 17.12 -1.44
CA ILE A 34 31.87 18.26 -0.94
C ILE A 34 30.80 17.82 0.08
N LEU A 35 30.11 16.71 -0.20
CA LEU A 35 28.94 16.28 0.56
C LEU A 35 29.28 15.36 1.75
N ASN A 36 30.34 14.55 1.65
CA ASN A 36 30.71 13.53 2.63
C ASN A 36 30.95 14.06 4.07
N PRO A 37 31.43 15.31 4.30
CA PRO A 37 31.54 15.85 5.66
C PRO A 37 30.20 15.98 6.38
N TYR A 38 29.12 16.17 5.66
CA TYR A 38 27.78 16.49 6.20
C TYR A 38 26.79 15.33 6.09
N TYR A 39 26.94 14.45 5.10
CA TYR A 39 25.95 13.44 4.69
C TYR A 39 26.62 12.06 4.50
N THR A 40 25.81 11.01 4.47
CA THR A 40 26.25 9.68 4.03
C THR A 40 26.13 9.62 2.50
N VAL A 41 27.27 9.56 1.81
CA VAL A 41 27.27 9.67 0.33
C VAL A 41 27.51 8.31 -0.31
N HIS A 42 26.58 7.93 -1.16
CA HIS A 42 26.68 6.79 -2.08
C HIS A 42 26.96 7.30 -3.48
N VAL A 43 27.67 6.52 -4.29
CA VAL A 43 28.01 6.91 -5.67
C VAL A 43 27.62 5.81 -6.64
N ALA A 44 27.09 6.21 -7.80
CA ALA A 44 26.81 5.34 -8.92
C ALA A 44 27.35 5.92 -10.22
N GLU A 45 27.93 5.07 -11.05
CA GLU A 45 28.54 5.46 -12.34
C GLU A 45 27.54 5.34 -13.50
N ARG A 46 26.43 4.67 -13.29
CA ARG A 46 25.43 4.38 -14.32
C ARG A 46 24.02 4.35 -13.72
N GLY A 47 23.03 4.68 -14.53
CA GLY A 47 21.64 4.69 -14.12
C GLY A 47 21.15 3.35 -13.56
N GLY A 48 21.55 2.21 -14.13
CA GLY A 48 21.18 0.88 -13.62
C GLY A 48 21.70 0.63 -12.20
N GLN A 49 22.95 1.01 -11.91
CA GLN A 49 23.53 0.91 -10.56
C GLN A 49 22.79 1.82 -9.56
N ALA A 50 22.39 3.02 -10.00
CA ALA A 50 21.62 3.92 -9.15
C ALA A 50 20.29 3.29 -8.71
N ILE A 51 19.56 2.63 -9.61
CA ILE A 51 18.30 1.95 -9.29
C ILE A 51 18.52 0.77 -8.32
N GLU A 52 19.59 -0.02 -8.50
CA GLU A 52 19.94 -1.09 -7.57
C GLU A 52 20.25 -0.57 -6.15
N MET A 53 20.88 0.61 -6.06
CA MET A 53 21.23 1.23 -4.79
C MET A 53 20.00 1.74 -4.02
N LEU A 54 18.92 2.16 -4.69
CA LEU A 54 17.67 2.54 -4.03
C LEU A 54 17.08 1.38 -3.21
N GLY A 55 17.23 0.15 -3.67
CA GLY A 55 16.78 -1.03 -2.92
C GLY A 55 17.71 -1.45 -1.77
N LYS A 56 18.95 -0.90 -1.72
CA LYS A 56 19.95 -1.29 -0.71
C LYS A 56 20.14 -0.26 0.40
N PHE A 57 19.86 1.00 0.12
CA PHE A 57 20.13 2.11 1.05
C PHE A 57 18.93 3.05 1.14
N PRO A 58 18.67 3.66 2.31
CA PRO A 58 17.60 4.64 2.50
C PRO A 58 18.01 6.00 1.91
N VAL A 59 17.89 6.16 0.59
CA VAL A 59 18.29 7.39 -0.11
C VAL A 59 17.29 8.51 0.14
N ASP A 60 17.79 9.67 0.59
CA ASP A 60 16.96 10.87 0.85
C ASP A 60 16.98 11.87 -0.29
N LEU A 61 18.11 11.98 -0.99
CA LEU A 61 18.27 12.90 -2.10
C LEU A 61 19.22 12.29 -3.14
N VAL A 62 18.94 12.54 -4.41
CA VAL A 62 19.79 12.13 -5.53
C VAL A 62 20.31 13.35 -6.26
N THR A 63 21.62 13.41 -6.53
CA THR A 63 22.18 14.28 -7.56
C THR A 63 22.38 13.47 -8.83
N LEU A 64 21.85 13.93 -9.96
CA LEU A 64 21.69 13.12 -11.15
C LEU A 64 22.18 13.83 -12.40
N ASP A 65 23.21 13.29 -13.05
CA ASP A 65 23.57 13.73 -14.39
C ASP A 65 22.54 13.24 -15.42
N LEU A 66 22.18 14.09 -16.35
CA LEU A 66 21.25 13.77 -17.42
C LEU A 66 21.87 13.00 -18.55
N LYS A 67 23.15 13.26 -18.85
CA LYS A 67 23.86 12.69 -20.01
C LYS A 67 24.74 11.54 -19.57
N MET A 68 24.13 10.36 -19.44
CA MET A 68 24.86 9.14 -19.13
C MET A 68 24.67 8.08 -20.22
N PRO A 69 25.66 7.21 -20.46
CA PRO A 69 25.53 6.12 -21.42
C PRO A 69 24.53 5.06 -20.90
N GLY A 70 23.72 4.56 -21.81
CA GLY A 70 22.70 3.54 -21.50
C GLY A 70 21.41 4.13 -20.98
N LEU A 71 21.11 3.95 -19.69
CA LEU A 71 19.90 4.52 -19.07
C LEU A 71 20.13 6.01 -18.81
N THR A 72 19.38 6.88 -19.49
CA THR A 72 19.51 8.34 -19.36
C THR A 72 19.09 8.81 -17.96
N GLY A 73 19.58 10.01 -17.55
CA GLY A 73 19.17 10.58 -16.26
C GLY A 73 17.66 10.81 -16.14
N ILE A 74 16.96 11.13 -17.25
CA ILE A 74 15.49 11.25 -17.25
C ILE A 74 14.84 9.91 -16.90
N ASN A 75 15.27 8.80 -17.53
CA ASN A 75 14.71 7.48 -17.21
C ASN A 75 15.02 7.05 -15.77
N VAL A 76 16.18 7.45 -15.23
CA VAL A 76 16.51 7.22 -13.81
C VAL A 76 15.57 8.02 -12.91
N LEU A 77 15.31 9.29 -13.24
CA LEU A 77 14.40 10.17 -12.50
C LEU A 77 12.96 9.59 -12.45
N GLU A 78 12.45 9.12 -13.58
CA GLU A 78 11.13 8.49 -13.64
C GLU A 78 11.04 7.27 -12.70
N LYS A 79 12.00 6.34 -12.81
CA LYS A 79 12.06 5.16 -11.94
C LYS A 79 12.26 5.51 -10.46
N LEU A 80 13.03 6.56 -10.17
CA LEU A 80 13.23 7.07 -8.83
C LEU A 80 11.91 7.57 -8.23
N LYS A 81 11.11 8.30 -9.03
CA LYS A 81 9.81 8.83 -8.62
C LYS A 81 8.72 7.74 -8.53
N GLU A 82 8.84 6.69 -9.34
CA GLU A 82 8.01 5.48 -9.19
C GLU A 82 8.33 4.72 -7.89
N TYR A 83 9.63 4.61 -7.53
CA TYR A 83 10.09 3.93 -6.33
C TYR A 83 9.69 4.68 -5.05
N ASP A 84 10.01 5.97 -4.97
CA ASP A 84 9.64 6.85 -3.86
C ASP A 84 9.44 8.29 -4.39
N PRO A 85 8.18 8.75 -4.52
CA PRO A 85 7.86 10.09 -5.01
C PRO A 85 8.46 11.23 -4.18
N ASP A 86 8.85 10.95 -2.93
CA ASP A 86 9.38 11.96 -2.01
C ASP A 86 10.90 12.09 -2.05
N ILE A 87 11.61 11.16 -2.66
CA ILE A 87 13.04 11.35 -2.90
C ILE A 87 13.24 12.61 -3.74
N GLU A 88 14.00 13.56 -3.23
CA GLU A 88 14.29 14.77 -3.98
C GLU A 88 15.46 14.53 -4.93
N ALA A 89 15.33 15.01 -6.17
CA ALA A 89 16.37 14.88 -7.19
C ALA A 89 16.87 16.27 -7.63
N ILE A 90 18.18 16.46 -7.60
CA ILE A 90 18.86 17.64 -8.15
C ILE A 90 19.53 17.22 -9.44
N ILE A 91 19.13 17.82 -10.53
CA ILE A 91 19.72 17.58 -11.84
C ILE A 91 21.04 18.31 -11.94
N ILE A 92 22.09 17.61 -12.39
CA ILE A 92 23.37 18.20 -12.72
C ILE A 92 23.56 18.14 -14.25
N THR A 93 23.79 19.27 -14.86
CA THR A 93 23.80 19.35 -16.33
C THR A 93 25.01 20.12 -16.86
N GLY A 94 25.57 19.67 -17.97
CA GLY A 94 26.61 20.41 -18.70
C GLY A 94 26.02 21.49 -19.63
N TYR A 95 26.89 22.27 -20.27
CA TYR A 95 26.48 23.31 -21.19
C TYR A 95 25.56 22.79 -22.31
N GLY A 96 24.42 23.47 -22.55
CA GLY A 96 23.52 23.22 -23.69
C GLY A 96 22.39 22.23 -23.48
N SER A 97 22.04 21.87 -22.23
CA SER A 97 20.97 20.93 -21.91
C SER A 97 19.83 21.56 -21.09
N LEU A 98 19.54 22.86 -21.32
CA LEU A 98 18.48 23.56 -20.60
C LEU A 98 17.10 22.91 -20.84
N ASP A 99 16.81 22.50 -22.06
CA ASP A 99 15.53 21.86 -22.40
C ASP A 99 15.33 20.52 -21.62
N THR A 100 16.40 19.73 -21.50
CA THR A 100 16.37 18.46 -20.74
C THR A 100 16.27 18.72 -19.24
N ALA A 101 16.88 19.80 -18.74
CA ALA A 101 16.69 20.19 -17.32
C ALA A 101 15.24 20.62 -17.03
N ILE A 102 14.61 21.36 -17.94
CA ILE A 102 13.18 21.74 -17.85
C ILE A 102 12.29 20.51 -17.87
N GLU A 103 12.58 19.52 -18.72
CA GLU A 103 11.87 18.24 -18.72
C GLU A 103 12.00 17.51 -17.39
N GLY A 104 13.19 17.43 -16.82
CA GLY A 104 13.41 16.85 -15.51
C GLY A 104 12.65 17.56 -14.38
N LEU A 105 12.54 18.89 -14.42
CA LEU A 105 11.70 19.64 -13.47
C LEU A 105 10.22 19.31 -13.64
N ARG A 106 9.73 19.12 -14.87
CA ARG A 106 8.35 18.68 -15.13
C ARG A 106 8.08 17.26 -14.60
N LEU A 107 9.08 16.39 -14.63
CA LEU A 107 9.02 15.04 -14.08
C LEU A 107 9.22 15.00 -12.55
N GLY A 108 9.32 16.16 -11.90
CA GLY A 108 9.35 16.28 -10.45
C GLY A 108 10.74 16.33 -9.81
N ALA A 109 11.79 16.67 -10.56
CA ALA A 109 13.06 17.06 -9.96
C ALA A 109 12.87 18.29 -9.08
N PHE A 110 13.66 18.39 -8.01
CA PHE A 110 13.60 19.50 -7.07
C PHE A 110 14.15 20.79 -7.68
N ASP A 111 15.33 20.68 -8.29
CA ASP A 111 16.03 21.80 -8.90
C ASP A 111 17.08 21.28 -9.88
N TYR A 112 17.79 22.18 -10.57
CA TYR A 112 18.94 21.84 -11.40
C TYR A 112 20.12 22.76 -11.14
N ILE A 113 21.32 22.29 -11.49
CA ILE A 113 22.55 23.06 -11.43
C ILE A 113 23.43 22.78 -12.65
N SER A 114 24.08 23.80 -13.23
CA SER A 114 24.98 23.63 -14.35
C SER A 114 26.42 23.35 -13.91
N LYS A 115 27.12 22.49 -14.64
CA LYS A 115 28.59 22.30 -14.51
C LYS A 115 29.32 23.45 -15.23
N PRO A 116 30.41 24.02 -14.67
CA PRO A 116 30.94 23.77 -13.34
C PRO A 116 30.07 24.43 -12.25
N PHE A 117 29.92 23.77 -11.13
CA PHE A 117 29.07 24.23 -10.04
C PHE A 117 29.86 24.83 -8.87
N ASP A 118 29.25 25.82 -8.21
CA ASP A 118 29.76 26.42 -6.97
C ASP A 118 29.44 25.54 -5.77
N VAL A 119 30.45 25.38 -4.88
CA VAL A 119 30.32 24.53 -3.67
C VAL A 119 29.18 24.99 -2.74
N ASN A 120 29.09 26.31 -2.52
CA ASN A 120 28.06 26.86 -1.62
C ASN A 120 26.66 26.68 -2.23
N HIS A 121 26.57 26.82 -3.56
CA HIS A 121 25.31 26.63 -4.26
C HIS A 121 24.82 25.21 -4.15
N ILE A 122 25.67 24.19 -4.42
CA ILE A 122 25.26 22.78 -4.32
C ILE A 122 24.89 22.41 -2.86
N LEU A 123 25.64 22.85 -1.86
CA LEU A 123 25.32 22.62 -0.46
C LEU A 123 23.99 23.27 -0.07
N SER A 124 23.68 24.46 -0.56
CA SER A 124 22.41 25.15 -0.33
C SER A 124 21.24 24.38 -0.95
N LEU A 125 21.39 23.89 -2.22
CA LEU A 125 20.37 23.12 -2.91
C LEU A 125 20.11 21.80 -2.21
N VAL A 126 21.14 21.06 -1.83
CA VAL A 126 21.02 19.79 -1.11
C VAL A 126 20.30 19.99 0.20
N ARG A 127 20.67 21.01 1.00
CA ARG A 127 20.01 21.32 2.26
C ARG A 127 18.52 21.62 2.06
N ARG A 128 18.17 22.48 1.10
CA ARG A 128 16.76 22.82 0.77
C ARG A 128 15.97 21.59 0.31
N GLY A 129 16.57 20.74 -0.50
CA GLY A 129 15.95 19.48 -0.95
C GLY A 129 15.64 18.55 0.24
N LEU A 130 16.60 18.35 1.13
CA LEU A 130 16.43 17.55 2.35
C LEU A 130 15.40 18.14 3.32
N GLU A 131 15.38 19.47 3.49
CA GLU A 131 14.35 20.17 4.28
C GLU A 131 12.94 19.94 3.71
N ARG A 132 12.79 20.02 2.37
CA ARG A 132 11.53 19.75 1.68
C ARG A 132 11.08 18.30 1.86
N ARG A 133 11.98 17.32 1.68
CA ARG A 133 11.69 15.89 1.95
C ARG A 133 11.25 15.69 3.40
N GLY A 134 12.02 16.21 4.35
CA GLY A 134 11.68 16.10 5.76
C GLY A 134 10.34 16.75 6.14
N ALA A 135 9.96 17.85 5.48
CA ALA A 135 8.65 18.49 5.69
C ALA A 135 7.51 17.61 5.13
N LYS A 136 7.68 17.03 3.93
CA LYS A 136 6.71 16.10 3.34
C LYS A 136 6.52 14.86 4.20
N THR A 137 7.62 14.23 4.64
CA THR A 137 7.58 13.05 5.51
C THR A 137 6.89 13.35 6.83
N ARG A 138 7.22 14.46 7.49
CA ARG A 138 6.54 14.88 8.72
C ARG A 138 5.05 15.10 8.52
N LEU A 139 4.66 15.77 7.43
CA LEU A 139 3.25 16.01 7.12
C LEU A 139 2.48 14.70 6.93
N ARG A 140 3.08 13.73 6.22
CA ARG A 140 2.49 12.40 6.04
C ARG A 140 2.33 11.68 7.38
N GLN A 141 3.37 11.70 8.23
CA GLN A 141 3.33 11.07 9.53
C GLN A 141 2.24 11.68 10.42
N VAL A 142 2.21 13.02 10.54
CA VAL A 142 1.16 13.70 11.33
C VAL A 142 -0.24 13.36 10.81
N LYS A 143 -0.42 13.29 9.49
CA LYS A 143 -1.69 12.90 8.88
C LYS A 143 -2.06 11.44 9.20
N ALA A 144 -1.08 10.53 9.15
CA ALA A 144 -1.29 9.11 9.46
C ALA A 144 -1.64 8.94 10.95
N ASP A 145 -0.88 9.55 11.86
CA ASP A 145 -1.10 9.51 13.31
C ASP A 145 -2.47 10.09 13.68
N PHE A 146 -2.84 11.24 13.08
CA PHE A 146 -4.14 11.85 13.30
C PHE A 146 -5.28 10.92 12.90
N LEU A 147 -5.21 10.34 11.70
CA LEU A 147 -6.26 9.42 11.21
C LEU A 147 -6.30 8.13 12.01
N SER A 148 -5.16 7.60 12.44
CA SER A 148 -5.08 6.44 13.32
C SER A 148 -5.78 6.70 14.66
N ASN A 149 -5.46 7.83 15.30
CA ASN A 149 -6.06 8.22 16.58
C ASN A 149 -7.57 8.43 16.46
N VAL A 150 -8.01 9.22 15.45
CA VAL A 150 -9.45 9.46 15.22
C VAL A 150 -10.19 8.16 14.99
N SER A 151 -9.62 7.23 14.22
CA SER A 151 -10.29 5.96 13.96
C SER A 151 -10.39 5.07 15.20
N HIS A 152 -9.36 5.06 16.05
CA HIS A 152 -9.41 4.34 17.32
C HIS A 152 -10.49 4.92 18.23
N GLU A 153 -10.55 6.26 18.35
CA GLU A 153 -11.56 6.98 19.13
C GLU A 153 -13.00 6.79 18.60
N LEU A 154 -13.17 6.59 17.28
CA LEU A 154 -14.47 6.29 16.69
C LEU A 154 -14.86 4.80 16.80
N ARG A 155 -13.89 3.89 16.67
CA ARG A 155 -14.15 2.44 16.76
C ARG A 155 -14.69 2.03 18.13
N THR A 156 -14.14 2.57 19.20
CA THR A 156 -14.51 2.21 20.58
C THR A 156 -16.00 2.44 20.87
N PRO A 157 -16.58 3.65 20.74
CA PRO A 157 -18.00 3.86 20.99
C PRO A 157 -18.89 3.09 20.00
N LEU A 158 -18.48 2.98 18.75
CA LEU A 158 -19.26 2.27 17.75
C LEU A 158 -19.30 0.76 18.01
N SER A 159 -18.21 0.15 18.47
CA SER A 159 -18.19 -1.26 18.89
C SER A 159 -19.12 -1.51 20.08
N VAL A 160 -19.23 -0.55 20.99
CA VAL A 160 -20.19 -0.62 22.10
C VAL A 160 -21.64 -0.60 21.59
N VAL A 161 -21.94 0.29 20.63
CA VAL A 161 -23.27 0.36 19.99
C VAL A 161 -23.61 -0.96 19.31
N VAL A 162 -22.68 -1.50 18.47
CA VAL A 162 -22.85 -2.78 17.80
C VAL A 162 -23.08 -3.91 18.81
N GLY A 163 -22.30 -3.95 19.90
CA GLY A 163 -22.45 -4.95 20.96
C GLY A 163 -23.82 -4.91 21.63
N PHE A 164 -24.32 -3.73 22.01
CA PHE A 164 -25.65 -3.62 22.62
C PHE A 164 -26.77 -3.97 21.64
N VAL A 165 -26.68 -3.52 20.39
CA VAL A 165 -27.67 -3.86 19.36
C VAL A 165 -27.68 -5.36 19.10
N TYR A 166 -26.51 -6.01 19.07
CA TYR A 166 -26.38 -7.47 18.95
C TYR A 166 -27.06 -8.20 20.10
N LEU A 167 -26.86 -7.76 21.37
CA LEU A 167 -27.51 -8.37 22.52
C LEU A 167 -29.05 -8.22 22.48
N LEU A 168 -29.57 -7.10 22.02
CA LEU A 168 -30.98 -6.85 21.82
C LEU A 168 -31.55 -7.75 20.72
N LEU A 169 -30.92 -7.82 19.56
CA LEU A 169 -31.37 -8.67 18.44
C LEU A 169 -31.40 -10.16 18.78
N ASN A 170 -30.45 -10.62 19.62
CA ASN A 170 -30.42 -11.98 20.11
C ASN A 170 -31.36 -12.21 21.33
N GLN A 171 -32.18 -11.21 21.66
CA GLN A 171 -33.18 -11.27 22.76
C GLN A 171 -32.55 -11.57 24.14
N VAL A 172 -31.28 -11.30 24.37
CA VAL A 172 -30.58 -11.50 25.64
C VAL A 172 -31.15 -10.55 26.73
N ILE A 173 -31.58 -9.35 26.32
CA ILE A 173 -32.05 -8.28 27.22
C ILE A 173 -33.59 -8.17 27.23
N GLY A 174 -34.29 -9.04 26.52
CA GLY A 174 -35.77 -9.06 26.47
C GLY A 174 -36.28 -9.34 25.05
N LYS A 175 -37.60 -9.53 24.93
CA LYS A 175 -38.23 -9.77 23.63
C LYS A 175 -38.48 -8.46 22.91
N LEU A 176 -38.26 -8.46 21.59
CA LEU A 176 -38.51 -7.34 20.70
C LEU A 176 -39.84 -7.53 19.95
N SER A 177 -40.52 -6.42 19.64
CA SER A 177 -41.59 -6.44 18.64
C SER A 177 -40.96 -6.54 17.24
N GLU A 178 -41.74 -6.97 16.25
CA GLU A 178 -41.26 -7.05 14.84
C GLU A 178 -40.76 -5.70 14.31
N GLU A 179 -41.40 -4.60 14.69
CA GLU A 179 -40.97 -3.25 14.30
C GLU A 179 -39.62 -2.87 14.95
N GLN A 180 -39.47 -3.16 16.27
CA GLN A 180 -38.23 -2.93 16.99
C GLN A 180 -37.07 -3.74 16.38
N GLN A 181 -37.33 -5.01 16.04
CA GLN A 181 -36.34 -5.86 15.41
C GLN A 181 -35.85 -5.27 14.06
N LYS A 182 -36.75 -4.85 13.16
CA LYS A 182 -36.41 -4.24 11.88
C LYS A 182 -35.58 -2.96 12.04
N VAL A 183 -35.91 -2.12 13.01
CA VAL A 183 -35.17 -0.90 13.30
C VAL A 183 -33.75 -1.24 13.79
N LEU A 184 -33.63 -2.16 14.74
CA LEU A 184 -32.33 -2.59 15.30
C LEU A 184 -31.46 -3.31 14.26
N GLU A 185 -32.02 -4.13 13.38
CA GLU A 185 -31.29 -4.73 12.26
C GLU A 185 -30.73 -3.64 11.32
N THR A 186 -31.47 -2.56 11.10
CA THR A 186 -31.01 -1.44 10.31
C THR A 186 -29.88 -0.68 11.02
N VAL A 187 -30.00 -0.43 12.34
CA VAL A 187 -28.95 0.21 13.13
C VAL A 187 -27.69 -0.67 13.15
N TYR A 188 -27.85 -1.98 13.37
CA TYR A 188 -26.74 -2.93 13.38
C TYR A 188 -25.95 -2.88 12.06
N ARG A 189 -26.65 -3.04 10.94
CA ARG A 189 -26.05 -3.02 9.62
C ARG A 189 -25.31 -1.70 9.33
N ASN A 190 -25.93 -0.55 9.58
CA ASN A 190 -25.29 0.75 9.36
C ASN A 190 -24.09 0.96 10.27
N SER A 191 -24.11 0.44 11.49
CA SER A 191 -22.98 0.53 12.42
C SER A 191 -21.80 -0.36 11.98
N GLU A 192 -22.07 -1.56 11.49
CA GLU A 192 -21.06 -2.46 10.89
C GLU A 192 -20.44 -1.84 9.63
N GLU A 193 -21.27 -1.28 8.75
CA GLU A 193 -20.80 -0.55 7.56
C GLU A 193 -19.89 0.62 7.94
N LEU A 194 -20.24 1.39 8.98
CA LEU A 194 -19.41 2.50 9.44
C LEU A 194 -18.06 2.04 10.01
N LEU A 195 -18.04 0.93 10.76
CA LEU A 195 -16.79 0.31 11.22
C LEU A 195 -15.89 -0.10 10.04
N GLU A 196 -16.47 -0.74 9.03
CA GLU A 196 -15.74 -1.12 7.82
C GLU A 196 -15.18 0.11 7.08
N LEU A 197 -15.94 1.21 7.02
CA LEU A 197 -15.48 2.46 6.42
C LEU A 197 -14.27 3.06 7.16
N ILE A 198 -14.34 3.11 8.50
CA ILE A 198 -13.25 3.59 9.36
C ILE A 198 -11.99 2.73 9.13
N ASP A 199 -12.13 1.41 9.12
CA ASP A 199 -11.04 0.48 8.89
C ASP A 199 -10.42 0.66 7.50
N ASN A 200 -11.23 0.84 6.47
CA ASN A 200 -10.76 1.05 5.10
C ASN A 200 -9.99 2.39 4.96
N VAL A 201 -10.44 3.47 5.61
CA VAL A 201 -9.71 4.75 5.62
C VAL A 201 -8.36 4.60 6.31
N LEU A 202 -8.30 3.88 7.45
CA LEU A 202 -7.04 3.59 8.14
C LEU A 202 -6.06 2.82 7.26
N TRP A 203 -6.51 1.74 6.64
CA TRP A 203 -5.67 0.93 5.77
C TRP A 203 -5.15 1.74 4.58
N MET A 204 -6.00 2.57 3.98
CA MET A 204 -5.58 3.43 2.87
C MET A 204 -4.51 4.42 3.29
N THR A 205 -4.61 4.99 4.50
CA THR A 205 -3.61 5.94 5.01
C THR A 205 -2.30 5.27 5.39
N SER A 206 -2.34 4.11 6.05
CA SER A 206 -1.14 3.34 6.40
C SER A 206 -0.39 2.85 5.16
N LEU A 207 -1.10 2.39 4.12
CA LEU A 207 -0.50 2.00 2.84
C LEU A 207 0.14 3.19 2.12
N ASN A 208 -0.46 4.38 2.19
CA ASN A 208 0.10 5.59 1.57
C ASN A 208 1.29 6.19 2.34
N ALA A 209 1.36 5.96 3.65
CA ALA A 209 2.46 6.42 4.50
C ALA A 209 3.72 5.53 4.37
N GLY A 210 3.60 4.34 3.79
CA GLY A 210 4.69 3.35 3.77
C GLY A 210 4.89 2.66 5.11
N ASP A 211 4.04 2.92 6.11
CA ASP A 211 4.14 2.39 7.46
C ASP A 211 3.57 0.96 7.61
N ALA A 212 3.00 0.42 6.54
CA ALA A 212 2.41 -0.91 6.53
C ALA A 212 3.49 -2.01 6.42
N ALA A 213 4.44 -2.05 7.38
CA ALA A 213 5.42 -3.13 7.44
C ALA A 213 4.72 -4.50 7.42
N ALA A 214 5.20 -5.43 6.60
CA ALA A 214 4.68 -6.77 6.55
C ALA A 214 5.26 -7.62 7.69
N THR A 215 4.40 -8.27 8.47
CA THR A 215 4.81 -9.25 9.47
C THR A 215 4.84 -10.62 8.82
N ILE A 216 6.02 -11.06 8.38
CA ILE A 216 6.16 -12.30 7.65
C ILE A 216 6.12 -13.49 8.61
N GLU A 217 5.17 -14.38 8.41
CA GLU A 217 5.02 -15.66 9.13
C GLU A 217 4.66 -16.80 8.17
N LYS A 218 4.85 -18.03 8.66
CA LYS A 218 4.46 -19.23 7.91
C LYS A 218 3.11 -19.72 8.43
N PHE A 219 2.14 -19.87 7.53
CA PHE A 219 0.80 -20.34 7.86
C PHE A 219 0.20 -21.21 6.75
N ASP A 220 -0.91 -21.86 7.07
CA ASP A 220 -1.66 -22.69 6.15
C ASP A 220 -2.75 -21.87 5.44
N GLY A 221 -2.67 -21.74 4.12
CA GLY A 221 -3.66 -21.02 3.31
C GLY A 221 -5.09 -21.59 3.41
N ARG A 222 -5.25 -22.88 3.78
CA ARG A 222 -6.57 -23.49 4.00
C ARG A 222 -7.33 -22.84 5.15
N GLU A 223 -6.60 -22.39 6.18
CA GLU A 223 -7.22 -21.73 7.33
C GLU A 223 -7.87 -20.41 6.93
N VAL A 224 -7.20 -19.63 6.07
CA VAL A 224 -7.73 -18.35 5.55
C VAL A 224 -9.09 -18.55 4.88
N VAL A 225 -9.19 -19.55 4.01
CA VAL A 225 -10.45 -19.86 3.32
C VAL A 225 -11.52 -20.33 4.31
N ARG A 226 -11.18 -21.30 5.18
CA ARG A 226 -12.14 -21.89 6.12
C ARG A 226 -12.68 -20.86 7.11
N GLU A 227 -11.82 -20.03 7.67
CA GLU A 227 -12.22 -19.01 8.65
C GLU A 227 -13.08 -17.93 7.99
N THR A 228 -12.74 -17.50 6.78
CA THR A 228 -13.55 -16.53 6.05
C THR A 228 -14.91 -17.12 5.68
N VAL A 229 -14.95 -18.30 5.08
CA VAL A 229 -16.23 -18.96 4.72
C VAL A 229 -17.13 -19.11 5.94
N LYS A 230 -16.58 -19.59 7.07
CA LYS A 230 -17.32 -19.75 8.33
C LYS A 230 -17.92 -18.41 8.83
N ARG A 231 -17.17 -17.32 8.69
CA ARG A 231 -17.65 -15.98 9.09
C ARG A 231 -18.86 -15.51 8.30
N TYR A 232 -18.92 -15.84 7.01
CA TYR A 232 -19.99 -15.40 6.11
C TYR A 232 -21.09 -16.44 5.88
N GLU A 233 -21.00 -17.64 6.47
CA GLU A 233 -21.94 -18.75 6.27
C GLU A 233 -23.40 -18.35 6.54
N ARG A 234 -23.64 -17.58 7.61
CA ARG A 234 -24.97 -17.08 7.93
C ARG A 234 -25.54 -16.18 6.83
N ILE A 235 -24.75 -15.23 6.33
CA ILE A 235 -25.17 -14.28 5.29
C ILE A 235 -25.47 -15.01 3.99
N LEU A 236 -24.66 -16.02 3.63
CA LEU A 236 -24.88 -16.85 2.43
C LEU A 236 -26.22 -17.60 2.54
N ARG A 237 -26.53 -18.19 3.69
CA ARG A 237 -27.81 -18.86 3.93
C ARG A 237 -29.01 -17.90 3.88
N GLU A 238 -28.90 -16.74 4.53
CA GLU A 238 -29.96 -15.72 4.53
C GLU A 238 -30.25 -15.19 3.11
N LYS A 239 -29.22 -15.06 2.26
CA LYS A 239 -29.37 -14.69 0.86
C LYS A 239 -29.74 -15.83 -0.07
N GLY A 240 -29.70 -17.09 0.39
CA GLY A 240 -29.95 -18.27 -0.45
C GLY A 240 -28.92 -18.50 -1.54
N LEU A 241 -27.68 -18.06 -1.32
CA LEU A 241 -26.58 -18.22 -2.27
C LEU A 241 -25.94 -19.61 -2.14
N GLY A 242 -25.72 -20.27 -3.29
CA GLY A 242 -24.91 -21.50 -3.35
C GLY A 242 -23.45 -21.19 -3.03
N LEU A 243 -22.78 -22.13 -2.34
CA LEU A 243 -21.34 -22.05 -2.09
C LEU A 243 -20.68 -23.37 -2.42
N SER A 244 -19.64 -23.32 -3.27
CA SER A 244 -18.73 -24.46 -3.53
C SER A 244 -17.33 -24.08 -3.09
N VAL A 245 -16.66 -24.97 -2.35
CA VAL A 245 -15.30 -24.75 -1.84
C VAL A 245 -14.42 -25.94 -2.21
N GLU A 246 -13.40 -25.71 -3.00
CA GLU A 246 -12.43 -26.69 -3.45
C GLU A 246 -11.03 -26.27 -2.99
N ILE A 247 -10.44 -27.01 -2.07
CA ILE A 247 -9.12 -26.72 -1.50
C ILE A 247 -8.25 -27.96 -1.58
N ASP A 248 -7.05 -27.81 -2.11
CA ASP A 248 -6.08 -28.91 -2.14
C ASP A 248 -5.64 -29.32 -0.73
N ASP A 249 -5.49 -30.64 -0.51
CA ASP A 249 -5.13 -31.18 0.80
C ASP A 249 -3.66 -30.96 1.17
N ALA A 250 -2.78 -30.79 0.21
CA ALA A 250 -1.34 -30.66 0.43
C ALA A 250 -0.74 -29.45 -0.27
N GLY A 251 0.36 -28.94 0.28
CA GLY A 251 1.15 -27.89 -0.36
C GLY A 251 0.66 -26.47 -0.14
N MET A 252 -0.27 -26.23 0.79
CA MET A 252 -0.92 -24.94 1.03
C MET A 252 -0.17 -24.02 2.01
N SER A 253 1.16 -24.21 2.15
CA SER A 253 1.98 -23.35 3.03
C SER A 253 2.30 -22.02 2.37
N ILE A 254 2.02 -20.93 3.06
CA ILE A 254 2.30 -19.55 2.65
C ILE A 254 3.32 -18.95 3.61
N ILE A 255 4.27 -18.17 3.09
CA ILE A 255 5.21 -17.35 3.87
C ILE A 255 4.94 -15.89 3.51
N SER A 256 4.12 -15.24 4.33
CA SER A 256 3.65 -13.88 4.07
C SER A 256 3.05 -13.28 5.35
N ASP A 257 2.43 -12.11 5.25
CA ASP A 257 1.64 -11.50 6.32
C ASP A 257 0.22 -12.10 6.32
N ARG A 258 -0.06 -12.99 7.30
CA ARG A 258 -1.35 -13.66 7.43
C ARG A 258 -2.50 -12.67 7.51
N SER A 259 -2.36 -11.62 8.30
CA SER A 259 -3.43 -10.64 8.51
C SER A 259 -3.82 -9.91 7.23
N LYS A 260 -2.82 -9.59 6.38
CA LYS A 260 -3.05 -8.96 5.09
C LYS A 260 -3.67 -9.91 4.09
N VAL A 261 -3.19 -11.16 4.02
CA VAL A 261 -3.78 -12.21 3.16
C VAL A 261 -5.25 -12.46 3.52
N GLU A 262 -5.57 -12.59 4.82
CA GLU A 262 -6.94 -12.74 5.30
C GLU A 262 -7.82 -11.53 4.91
N ARG A 263 -7.31 -10.32 5.06
CA ARG A 263 -8.06 -9.11 4.71
C ARG A 263 -8.30 -8.99 3.21
N ILE A 264 -7.31 -9.32 2.37
CA ILE A 264 -7.46 -9.37 0.91
C ILE A 264 -8.55 -10.35 0.53
N PHE A 265 -8.49 -11.59 1.06
CA PHE A 265 -9.47 -12.62 0.78
C PHE A 265 -10.87 -12.23 1.25
N GLN A 266 -11.01 -11.66 2.45
CA GLN A 266 -12.28 -11.15 2.98
C GLN A 266 -12.88 -10.05 2.09
N ASN A 267 -12.08 -9.10 1.63
CA ASN A 267 -12.56 -8.04 0.73
C ASN A 267 -13.11 -8.60 -0.59
N VAL A 268 -12.41 -9.57 -1.17
CA VAL A 268 -12.83 -10.23 -2.41
C VAL A 268 -14.10 -11.05 -2.19
N PHE A 269 -14.14 -11.87 -1.13
CA PHE A 269 -15.27 -12.74 -0.83
C PHE A 269 -16.52 -11.93 -0.45
N ASN A 270 -16.37 -10.86 0.32
CA ASN A 270 -17.46 -9.94 0.65
C ASN A 270 -18.05 -9.28 -0.60
N ASN A 271 -17.21 -8.88 -1.56
CA ASN A 271 -17.66 -8.35 -2.84
C ASN A 271 -18.46 -9.39 -3.64
N ALA A 272 -18.01 -10.63 -3.71
CA ALA A 272 -18.75 -11.72 -4.35
C ALA A 272 -20.15 -11.88 -3.74
N ILE A 273 -20.26 -11.90 -2.39
CA ILE A 273 -21.55 -11.97 -1.69
C ILE A 273 -22.41 -10.73 -1.95
N LYS A 274 -21.80 -9.57 -1.97
CA LYS A 274 -22.48 -8.28 -2.14
C LYS A 274 -23.12 -8.16 -3.50
N PHE A 275 -22.40 -8.52 -4.56
CA PHE A 275 -22.81 -8.31 -5.94
C PHE A 275 -23.53 -9.52 -6.57
N THR A 276 -23.71 -10.60 -5.79
CA THR A 276 -24.53 -11.73 -6.19
C THR A 276 -25.85 -11.70 -5.44
N SER A 277 -26.94 -11.47 -6.17
CA SER A 277 -28.30 -11.49 -5.58
C SER A 277 -28.89 -12.87 -5.59
N GLN A 278 -28.60 -13.69 -6.61
CA GLN A 278 -29.03 -15.09 -6.78
C GLN A 278 -27.94 -15.84 -7.53
N GLY A 279 -27.78 -17.14 -7.24
CA GLY A 279 -26.78 -17.98 -7.88
C GLY A 279 -25.79 -18.56 -6.89
N GLU A 280 -24.53 -18.64 -7.28
CA GLU A 280 -23.49 -19.29 -6.50
C GLU A 280 -22.18 -18.52 -6.43
N ILE A 281 -21.42 -18.78 -5.38
CA ILE A 281 -20.02 -18.36 -5.22
C ILE A 281 -19.17 -19.61 -5.16
N ARG A 282 -18.11 -19.64 -5.95
CA ARG A 282 -17.14 -20.73 -5.97
C ARG A 282 -15.80 -20.21 -5.47
N VAL A 283 -15.20 -20.96 -4.54
CA VAL A 283 -13.87 -20.69 -3.98
C VAL A 283 -12.98 -21.87 -4.30
N SER A 284 -11.83 -21.65 -4.89
CA SER A 284 -10.80 -22.67 -5.00
C SER A 284 -9.47 -22.17 -4.47
N ALA A 285 -8.66 -23.09 -3.95
CA ALA A 285 -7.31 -22.78 -3.48
C ALA A 285 -6.38 -23.98 -3.77
N HIS A 286 -5.29 -23.71 -4.49
CA HIS A 286 -4.34 -24.72 -4.89
C HIS A 286 -2.93 -24.14 -5.08
N PRO A 287 -1.87 -24.97 -4.95
CA PRO A 287 -0.52 -24.55 -5.30
C PRO A 287 -0.39 -24.31 -6.81
N THR A 288 0.43 -23.36 -7.23
CA THR A 288 0.84 -23.21 -8.63
C THR A 288 1.56 -24.46 -9.11
N ALA A 289 1.59 -24.68 -10.43
CA ALA A 289 2.20 -25.87 -11.04
C ALA A 289 3.67 -26.06 -10.64
N ASP A 290 4.41 -24.96 -10.44
CA ASP A 290 5.80 -24.93 -9.97
C ASP A 290 5.93 -24.98 -8.44
N ARG A 291 4.82 -24.95 -7.72
CA ARG A 291 4.72 -24.88 -6.25
C ARG A 291 5.45 -23.69 -5.61
N SER A 292 5.72 -22.65 -6.37
CA SER A 292 6.36 -21.43 -5.86
C SER A 292 5.37 -20.49 -5.15
N SER A 293 4.07 -20.67 -5.41
CA SER A 293 3.00 -19.81 -4.90
C SER A 293 1.73 -20.60 -4.64
N ILE A 294 0.80 -19.98 -3.93
CA ILE A 294 -0.56 -20.46 -3.72
C ILE A 294 -1.53 -19.54 -4.46
N GLU A 295 -2.41 -20.14 -5.24
CA GLU A 295 -3.51 -19.47 -5.92
C GLU A 295 -4.78 -19.60 -5.11
N PHE A 296 -5.46 -18.49 -4.88
CA PHE A 296 -6.84 -18.42 -4.39
C PHE A 296 -7.70 -17.83 -5.47
N GLU A 297 -8.77 -18.50 -5.79
CA GLU A 297 -9.75 -18.03 -6.76
C GLU A 297 -11.12 -17.88 -6.10
N VAL A 298 -11.78 -16.75 -6.34
CA VAL A 298 -13.17 -16.54 -5.98
C VAL A 298 -13.91 -16.19 -7.25
N THR A 299 -14.91 -17.00 -7.60
CA THR A 299 -15.77 -16.78 -8.76
C THR A 299 -17.23 -16.63 -8.30
N ASP A 300 -17.89 -15.59 -8.74
CA ASP A 300 -19.31 -15.34 -8.50
C ASP A 300 -20.12 -15.34 -9.79
N THR A 301 -21.43 -15.59 -9.67
CA THR A 301 -22.41 -15.51 -10.78
C THR A 301 -23.23 -14.22 -10.70
N GLY A 302 -22.65 -13.16 -10.14
CA GLY A 302 -23.32 -11.89 -9.92
C GLY A 302 -23.48 -11.02 -11.17
N ILE A 303 -23.69 -9.73 -10.95
CA ILE A 303 -23.94 -8.75 -12.03
C ILE A 303 -22.78 -8.58 -13.00
N GLY A 304 -21.56 -8.95 -12.59
CA GLY A 304 -20.33 -8.72 -13.36
C GLY A 304 -19.99 -7.25 -13.52
N ILE A 305 -18.94 -6.96 -14.30
CA ILE A 305 -18.38 -5.61 -14.51
C ILE A 305 -18.32 -5.34 -16.01
N GLU A 306 -18.76 -4.14 -16.42
CA GLU A 306 -18.65 -3.68 -17.79
C GLU A 306 -17.19 -3.44 -18.19
N LYS A 307 -16.84 -3.78 -19.43
CA LYS A 307 -15.46 -3.70 -19.92
C LYS A 307 -14.85 -2.29 -19.81
N ASN A 308 -15.65 -1.25 -20.03
CA ASN A 308 -15.23 0.16 -19.93
C ASN A 308 -14.93 0.62 -18.49
N LYS A 309 -15.36 -0.15 -17.49
CA LYS A 309 -15.14 0.15 -16.06
C LYS A 309 -14.01 -0.69 -15.44
N MET A 310 -13.49 -1.69 -16.16
CA MET A 310 -12.44 -2.60 -15.64
C MET A 310 -11.16 -1.88 -15.22
N ASP A 311 -10.76 -0.83 -15.93
CA ASP A 311 -9.54 -0.08 -15.62
C ASP A 311 -9.71 0.78 -14.35
N SER A 312 -10.92 1.23 -14.06
CA SER A 312 -11.23 2.14 -12.94
C SER A 312 -11.65 1.44 -11.64
N ILE A 313 -11.91 0.13 -11.63
CA ILE A 313 -12.36 -0.58 -10.40
C ILE A 313 -11.33 -0.60 -9.27
N PHE A 314 -10.08 -0.32 -9.59
CA PHE A 314 -8.99 -0.22 -8.62
C PHE A 314 -8.69 1.23 -8.20
N GLU A 315 -9.34 2.21 -8.80
CA GLU A 315 -9.21 3.60 -8.38
C GLU A 315 -9.97 3.83 -7.07
N PRO A 316 -9.38 4.57 -6.12
CA PRO A 316 -10.04 4.86 -4.85
C PRO A 316 -11.36 5.62 -5.08
N PHE A 317 -12.39 5.28 -4.30
CA PHE A 317 -13.71 5.93 -4.33
C PHE A 317 -14.52 5.74 -5.63
N GLN A 318 -14.10 4.85 -6.52
CA GLN A 318 -14.86 4.50 -7.71
C GLN A 318 -15.91 3.42 -7.41
N GLN A 319 -17.14 3.67 -7.87
CA GLN A 319 -18.26 2.72 -7.80
C GLN A 319 -18.79 2.46 -9.20
N VAL A 320 -19.08 1.19 -9.50
CA VAL A 320 -19.51 0.76 -10.84
C VAL A 320 -20.93 1.23 -11.19
N ASP A 321 -21.80 1.49 -10.21
CA ASP A 321 -23.19 1.91 -10.45
C ASP A 321 -23.64 3.04 -9.54
N THR A 322 -24.02 4.17 -10.18
CA THR A 322 -24.70 5.31 -9.55
C THR A 322 -26.23 5.31 -9.79
N SER A 323 -26.78 4.40 -10.59
CA SER A 323 -28.15 4.46 -11.09
C SER A 323 -29.19 3.75 -10.24
N SER A 324 -28.80 2.82 -9.35
CA SER A 324 -29.71 2.18 -8.40
C SER A 324 -29.39 2.58 -6.97
N HIS A 325 -29.87 3.70 -6.54
CA HIS A 325 -29.59 4.45 -5.31
C HIS A 325 -29.70 3.71 -3.96
N ARG A 326 -29.93 2.40 -3.88
CA ARG A 326 -30.18 1.70 -2.59
C ARG A 326 -29.66 0.27 -2.45
N ALA A 327 -29.07 -0.33 -3.47
CA ALA A 327 -28.79 -1.77 -3.43
C ALA A 327 -27.39 -2.16 -2.91
N PHE A 328 -26.36 -1.30 -3.12
CA PHE A 328 -24.97 -1.69 -2.83
C PHE A 328 -24.19 -0.55 -2.15
N SER A 329 -24.19 -0.52 -0.83
CA SER A 329 -23.41 0.43 -0.01
C SER A 329 -21.91 0.08 -0.03
N GLY A 330 -21.04 1.11 0.00
CA GLY A 330 -19.58 0.95 0.19
C GLY A 330 -18.81 2.10 -0.47
N LEU A 331 -17.61 2.47 0.05
CA LEU A 331 -16.81 3.61 -0.44
C LEU A 331 -16.03 3.33 -1.74
N GLY A 332 -16.07 2.13 -2.31
CA GLY A 332 -15.20 1.78 -3.45
C GLY A 332 -13.71 1.67 -3.10
N LEU A 333 -13.39 1.37 -1.83
CA LEU A 333 -12.00 1.24 -1.36
C LEU A 333 -11.51 -0.20 -1.25
N GLY A 334 -12.41 -1.18 -1.13
CA GLY A 334 -12.07 -2.56 -0.81
C GLY A 334 -11.10 -3.21 -1.81
N LEU A 335 -11.38 -3.10 -3.12
CA LEU A 335 -10.51 -3.67 -4.17
C LEU A 335 -9.18 -2.92 -4.29
N THR A 336 -9.18 -1.60 -4.18
CA THR A 336 -7.97 -0.78 -4.16
C THR A 336 -7.04 -1.19 -3.00
N ILE A 337 -7.60 -1.36 -1.80
CA ILE A 337 -6.86 -1.80 -0.61
C ILE A 337 -6.34 -3.23 -0.82
N ALA A 338 -7.19 -4.14 -1.29
CA ALA A 338 -6.82 -5.53 -1.52
C ALA A 338 -5.65 -5.65 -2.52
N ARG A 339 -5.67 -4.91 -3.63
CA ARG A 339 -4.60 -4.89 -4.62
C ARG A 339 -3.28 -4.35 -4.04
N ARG A 340 -3.33 -3.20 -3.37
CA ARG A 340 -2.14 -2.60 -2.76
C ARG A 340 -1.55 -3.46 -1.64
N MET A 341 -2.39 -4.10 -0.83
CA MET A 341 -1.93 -5.07 0.16
C MET A 341 -1.26 -6.28 -0.51
N ALA A 342 -1.84 -6.82 -1.59
CA ALA A 342 -1.24 -7.93 -2.32
C ALA A 342 0.15 -7.55 -2.86
N GLU A 343 0.28 -6.41 -3.50
CA GLU A 343 1.56 -5.87 -4.00
C GLU A 343 2.59 -5.70 -2.87
N LEU A 344 2.17 -5.17 -1.71
CA LEU A 344 3.03 -4.96 -0.54
C LEU A 344 3.64 -6.27 0.01
N ILE A 345 2.89 -7.37 -0.05
CA ILE A 345 3.33 -8.69 0.45
C ILE A 345 3.90 -9.59 -0.67
N GLY A 346 4.21 -9.03 -1.83
CA GLY A 346 4.79 -9.76 -2.97
C GLY A 346 3.81 -10.69 -3.68
N GLY A 347 2.51 -10.49 -3.48
CA GLY A 347 1.43 -11.21 -4.17
C GLY A 347 0.86 -10.42 -5.35
N THR A 348 -0.11 -11.03 -6.04
CA THR A 348 -0.84 -10.39 -7.14
C THR A 348 -2.35 -10.59 -6.98
N LEU A 349 -3.13 -9.65 -7.50
CA LEU A 349 -4.59 -9.72 -7.57
C LEU A 349 -5.05 -9.36 -8.98
N ASN A 350 -5.65 -10.32 -9.66
CA ASN A 350 -6.16 -10.18 -11.03
C ASN A 350 -7.67 -10.40 -11.06
N ILE A 351 -8.38 -9.60 -11.85
CA ILE A 351 -9.84 -9.68 -12.01
C ILE A 351 -10.18 -9.91 -13.46
N SER A 352 -11.07 -10.86 -13.70
CA SER A 352 -11.73 -11.05 -14.99
C SER A 352 -13.25 -11.06 -14.78
N SER A 353 -13.98 -10.26 -15.56
CA SER A 353 -15.42 -10.11 -15.39
C SER A 353 -16.12 -9.84 -16.72
N GLN A 354 -17.39 -10.25 -16.79
CA GLN A 354 -18.27 -9.91 -17.89
C GLN A 354 -19.64 -9.53 -17.31
N ALA A 355 -20.16 -8.38 -17.74
CA ALA A 355 -21.48 -7.92 -17.33
C ALA A 355 -22.54 -9.00 -17.54
N GLY A 356 -23.35 -9.27 -16.51
CA GLY A 356 -24.38 -10.31 -16.49
C GLY A 356 -23.90 -11.75 -16.38
N LYS A 357 -22.58 -12.01 -16.26
CA LYS A 357 -22.03 -13.38 -16.11
C LYS A 357 -21.26 -13.60 -14.82
N GLY A 358 -20.99 -12.53 -14.07
CA GLY A 358 -20.26 -12.58 -12.82
C GLY A 358 -18.79 -12.17 -12.94
N THR A 359 -18.06 -12.40 -11.85
CA THR A 359 -16.66 -11.97 -11.70
C THR A 359 -15.81 -13.12 -11.18
N ARG A 360 -14.60 -13.23 -11.69
CA ARG A 360 -13.54 -14.12 -11.23
C ARG A 360 -12.38 -13.29 -10.74
N VAL A 361 -11.97 -13.51 -9.50
CA VAL A 361 -10.82 -12.85 -8.86
C VAL A 361 -9.78 -13.91 -8.53
N LEU A 362 -8.57 -13.74 -9.06
CA LEU A 362 -7.42 -14.60 -8.82
C LEU A 362 -6.41 -13.84 -7.96
N MET A 363 -6.06 -14.43 -6.83
CA MET A 363 -5.07 -13.93 -5.88
C MET A 363 -3.92 -14.93 -5.78
N ILE A 364 -2.67 -14.49 -5.92
CA ILE A 364 -1.50 -15.35 -5.88
C ILE A 364 -0.55 -14.84 -4.80
N PHE A 365 -0.15 -15.72 -3.88
CA PHE A 365 0.78 -15.40 -2.80
C PHE A 365 1.96 -16.37 -2.79
N PRO A 366 3.21 -15.90 -2.53
CA PRO A 366 4.38 -16.75 -2.52
C PRO A 366 4.33 -17.81 -1.41
N SER A 367 4.67 -19.04 -1.75
CA SER A 367 4.79 -20.18 -0.81
C SER A 367 6.17 -20.28 -0.17
N GLN A 368 7.17 -19.60 -0.74
CA GLN A 368 8.52 -19.46 -0.21
C GLN A 368 8.78 -17.97 0.00
N ALA A 369 9.67 -17.62 0.94
CA ALA A 369 10.06 -16.23 1.12
C ALA A 369 10.64 -15.70 -0.19
N SER A 370 9.78 -15.17 -1.05
CA SER A 370 10.21 -14.32 -2.14
C SER A 370 10.78 -13.09 -1.49
N VAL A 371 12.08 -12.87 -1.64
CA VAL A 371 12.74 -11.63 -1.30
C VAL A 371 12.32 -10.58 -2.34
N ALA A 372 11.06 -10.19 -2.34
CA ALA A 372 10.71 -8.84 -2.69
C ALA A 372 11.42 -8.01 -1.62
N ALA A 373 12.39 -7.19 -2.03
CA ALA A 373 13.24 -6.44 -1.13
C ALA A 373 12.37 -5.81 -0.03
N PRO A 374 12.64 -6.13 1.24
CA PRO A 374 11.86 -5.54 2.31
C PRO A 374 12.16 -4.04 2.29
N LEU A 375 11.13 -3.24 2.28
CA LEU A 375 11.19 -1.93 2.91
C LEU A 375 11.43 -2.22 4.41
N VAL A 376 12.69 -2.53 4.75
CA VAL A 376 13.13 -2.70 6.13
C VAL A 376 13.18 -1.31 6.73
N THR A 377 12.08 -0.89 7.31
CA THR A 377 12.13 0.06 8.42
C THR A 377 12.48 -0.76 9.65
N GLU A 378 13.75 -0.76 10.04
CA GLU A 378 14.17 -1.23 11.36
C GLU A 378 13.27 -0.59 12.41
N GLN A 379 12.59 -1.43 13.16
CA GLN A 379 11.91 -1.02 14.39
C GLN A 379 12.96 -0.42 15.32
N ARG A 380 12.99 0.90 15.45
CA ARG A 380 13.63 1.52 16.60
C ARG A 380 12.83 1.13 17.84
N LYS A 381 13.33 0.14 18.57
CA LYS A 381 12.96 -0.09 19.98
C LYS A 381 13.36 1.17 20.75
N TYR A 382 12.40 1.92 21.18
CA TYR A 382 12.59 2.88 22.26
C TYR A 382 12.66 2.08 23.55
N GLY A 383 13.88 2.03 24.15
CA GLY A 383 14.10 1.74 25.55
C GLY A 383 14.11 3.05 26.32
#